data_4618155d92a24f50b433b3429a3899a9
#
_entry.id   4618155d92a24f50b433b3429a3899a9
#
_cell.length_a   1.000
_cell.length_b   1.000
_cell.length_c   1.000
_cell.angle_alpha   90.00
_cell.angle_beta   90.00
_cell.angle_gamma   90.00
#
_symmetry.space_group_name_H-M   'P 1'
#
loop_
_entity.id
_entity.type
_entity.pdbx_description
1 polymer ?
#
loop_
_entity_poly.entity_id
_entity_poly.type
_entity_poly.pdbx_seq_one_letter_code
_entity_poly.pdbx_strand_id
1 'polypeptide(L)'
;MNQIKQIPVIIITGFLGSGKTTLLSSILKKKENQKTAVIINEFGEIGLDHALIEHTDENIVELQSGCICCTIQGDLKKTLIDLFDKMMTGRISSFNRILIETTGLANPVPIIHTLMSSIDLIRIYSLDGVITIVDAVNGGKTIDLQEESIKQIALAEKIILSKTDIVDKDETKSLIYRIKEINPVAQIISISFGNIKNKE
;
A
#
# COMPACT_ATOMS: atom_id res chain seq x y z
N MET A 1 11.56 -16.78 -27.05
CA MET A 1 11.98 -15.97 -25.88
C MET A 1 10.90 -16.10 -24.84
N ASN A 2 11.15 -16.83 -23.75
CA ASN A 2 10.19 -16.87 -22.64
C ASN A 2 10.12 -15.46 -22.06
N GLN A 3 8.95 -14.80 -22.18
CA GLN A 3 8.70 -13.56 -21.46
C GLN A 3 8.76 -13.88 -19.96
N ILE A 4 9.75 -13.35 -19.28
CA ILE A 4 9.81 -13.40 -17.81
C ILE A 4 8.55 -12.66 -17.34
N LYS A 5 7.64 -13.37 -16.67
CA LYS A 5 6.44 -12.76 -16.12
C LYS A 5 6.87 -11.76 -15.05
N GLN A 6 6.58 -10.48 -15.27
CA GLN A 6 6.89 -9.43 -14.30
C GLN A 6 6.20 -9.71 -12.96
N ILE A 7 6.85 -9.32 -11.89
CA ILE A 7 6.31 -9.43 -10.53
C ILE A 7 5.42 -8.22 -10.28
N PRO A 8 4.11 -8.42 -10.00
CA PRO A 8 3.19 -7.33 -9.74
C PRO A 8 3.52 -6.63 -8.42
N VAL A 9 3.47 -5.30 -8.44
CA VAL A 9 3.66 -4.41 -7.28
C VAL A 9 2.36 -3.66 -7.03
N ILE A 10 1.83 -3.77 -5.82
CA ILE A 10 0.66 -3.04 -5.36
C ILE A 10 1.11 -2.02 -4.32
N ILE A 11 0.71 -0.76 -4.50
CA ILE A 11 0.97 0.31 -3.54
C ILE A 11 -0.25 0.44 -2.63
N ILE A 12 -0.02 0.38 -1.31
CA ILE A 12 -1.03 0.62 -0.28
C ILE A 12 -0.73 1.96 0.37
N THR A 13 -1.65 2.90 0.22
CA THR A 13 -1.56 4.26 0.76
C THR A 13 -2.84 4.63 1.52
N GLY A 14 -2.88 5.82 2.08
CA GLY A 14 -4.00 6.35 2.85
C GLY A 14 -3.50 7.16 4.03
N PHE A 15 -4.29 8.09 4.52
CA PHE A 15 -3.88 9.03 5.56
C PHE A 15 -3.56 8.34 6.90
N LEU A 16 -2.94 9.07 7.82
CA LEU A 16 -2.59 8.56 9.17
C LEU A 16 -3.83 7.98 9.87
N GLY A 17 -3.66 6.83 10.52
CA GLY A 17 -4.72 6.17 11.26
C GLY A 17 -5.83 5.53 10.40
N SER A 18 -5.71 5.52 9.06
CA SER A 18 -6.72 4.93 8.16
C SER A 18 -6.82 3.41 8.25
N GLY A 19 -5.87 2.72 8.88
CA GLY A 19 -5.88 1.27 9.05
C GLY A 19 -5.05 0.49 8.02
N LYS A 20 -4.06 1.12 7.37
CA LYS A 20 -3.15 0.49 6.40
C LYS A 20 -2.48 -0.77 6.95
N THR A 21 -1.77 -0.61 8.06
CA THR A 21 -1.04 -1.70 8.73
C THR A 21 -1.97 -2.82 9.21
N THR A 22 -3.16 -2.47 9.68
CA THR A 22 -4.19 -3.46 10.09
C THR A 22 -4.66 -4.28 8.89
N LEU A 23 -4.94 -3.63 7.76
CA LEU A 23 -5.32 -4.31 6.53
C LEU A 23 -4.18 -5.20 6.02
N LEU A 24 -2.95 -4.67 5.97
CA LEU A 24 -1.77 -5.40 5.53
C LEU A 24 -1.57 -6.67 6.37
N SER A 25 -1.61 -6.55 7.70
CA SER A 25 -1.53 -7.68 8.62
C SER A 25 -2.63 -8.73 8.38
N SER A 26 -3.85 -8.28 8.10
CA SER A 26 -4.98 -9.17 7.77
C SER A 26 -4.76 -9.91 6.45
N ILE A 27 -4.17 -9.26 5.44
CA ILE A 27 -3.82 -9.88 4.16
C ILE A 27 -2.73 -10.93 4.34
N LEU A 28 -1.67 -10.62 5.08
CA LEU A 28 -0.52 -11.50 5.26
C LEU A 28 -0.84 -12.78 6.05
N LYS A 29 -1.80 -12.71 6.98
CA LYS A 29 -2.26 -13.89 7.74
C LYS A 29 -2.96 -14.96 6.89
N LYS A 30 -3.39 -14.63 5.66
CA LYS A 30 -4.04 -15.59 4.78
C LYS A 30 -2.99 -16.47 4.08
N LYS A 31 -3.16 -17.80 4.15
CA LYS A 31 -2.24 -18.79 3.53
C LYS A 31 -1.98 -18.56 2.04
N GLU A 32 -2.97 -18.01 1.33
CA GLU A 32 -2.89 -17.68 -0.10
C GLU A 32 -1.85 -16.59 -0.41
N ASN A 33 -1.44 -15.81 0.61
CA ASN A 33 -0.53 -14.68 0.48
C ASN A 33 0.90 -14.97 0.99
N GLN A 34 1.24 -16.22 1.29
CA GLN A 34 2.57 -16.62 1.80
C GLN A 34 3.74 -16.28 0.85
N LYS A 35 3.46 -16.05 -0.44
CA LYS A 35 4.46 -15.66 -1.44
C LYS A 35 4.42 -14.16 -1.74
N THR A 36 4.15 -13.34 -0.73
CA THR A 36 4.09 -11.88 -0.87
C THR A 36 5.27 -11.25 -0.13
N ALA A 37 6.08 -10.47 -0.83
CA ALA A 37 7.06 -9.61 -0.18
C ALA A 37 6.40 -8.28 0.22
N VAL A 38 6.83 -7.70 1.32
CA VAL A 38 6.29 -6.44 1.83
C VAL A 38 7.42 -5.46 2.04
N ILE A 39 7.23 -4.25 1.52
CA ILE A 39 8.10 -3.11 1.76
C ILE A 39 7.30 -2.09 2.55
N ILE A 40 7.77 -1.74 3.73
CA ILE A 40 7.17 -0.72 4.58
C ILE A 40 8.04 0.51 4.48
N ASN A 41 7.46 1.59 3.97
CA ASN A 41 8.11 2.89 3.85
C ASN A 41 7.48 3.84 4.87
N GLU A 42 7.91 3.78 6.13
CA GLU A 42 7.38 4.58 7.22
C GLU A 42 8.37 5.65 7.67
N PHE A 43 7.83 6.85 7.97
CA PHE A 43 8.57 7.97 8.57
C PHE A 43 8.46 7.91 10.09
N GLY A 44 9.58 7.73 10.79
CA GLY A 44 9.63 7.94 12.25
C GLY A 44 10.06 6.72 13.07
N GLU A 45 10.52 6.99 14.28
CA GLU A 45 11.10 6.05 15.26
C GLU A 45 10.11 5.04 15.88
N ILE A 46 8.88 4.95 15.39
CA ILE A 46 7.90 3.95 15.87
C ILE A 46 7.84 2.87 14.82
N GLY A 47 8.80 1.94 14.89
CA GLY A 47 8.74 0.68 14.14
C GLY A 47 7.41 -0.01 14.42
N LEU A 48 6.88 -0.71 13.41
CA LEU A 48 5.79 -1.66 13.60
C LEU A 48 6.06 -2.45 14.89
N ASP A 49 5.05 -2.56 15.74
CA ASP A 49 5.11 -3.46 16.89
C ASP A 49 5.70 -4.79 16.43
N HIS A 50 6.92 -5.09 16.86
CA HIS A 50 7.62 -6.35 16.55
C HIS A 50 6.75 -7.59 16.81
N ALA A 51 5.73 -7.46 17.64
CA ALA A 51 4.73 -8.49 17.92
C ALA A 51 3.84 -8.86 16.71
N LEU A 52 3.74 -8.01 15.66
CA LEU A 52 3.01 -8.34 14.43
C LEU A 52 3.88 -9.09 13.41
N ILE A 53 5.20 -9.03 13.56
CA ILE A 53 6.19 -9.64 12.66
C ILE A 53 6.55 -11.08 13.07
N GLU A 54 6.32 -11.47 14.33
CA GLU A 54 6.73 -12.78 14.88
C GLU A 54 6.09 -14.01 14.20
N HIS A 55 5.13 -13.82 13.28
CA HIS A 55 4.42 -14.95 12.62
C HIS A 55 4.45 -14.94 11.09
N THR A 56 5.19 -14.04 10.45
CA THR A 56 5.32 -14.05 8.98
C THR A 56 6.78 -14.07 8.58
N ASP A 57 7.25 -15.27 8.23
CA ASP A 57 8.61 -15.57 7.84
C ASP A 57 9.18 -14.65 6.75
N GLU A 58 10.43 -14.21 6.96
CA GLU A 58 11.52 -13.95 6.00
C GLU A 58 11.34 -12.94 4.86
N ASN A 59 10.15 -12.43 4.53
CA ASN A 59 9.92 -11.60 3.35
C ASN A 59 9.46 -10.16 3.65
N ILE A 60 9.67 -9.66 4.87
CA ILE A 60 9.36 -8.28 5.23
C ILE A 60 10.66 -7.47 5.24
N VAL A 61 10.71 -6.42 4.42
CA VAL A 61 11.83 -5.48 4.37
C VAL A 61 11.36 -4.12 4.83
N GLU A 62 11.87 -3.66 5.96
CA GLU A 62 11.65 -2.31 6.47
C GLU A 62 12.67 -1.37 5.85
N LEU A 63 12.19 -0.29 5.21
CA LEU A 63 13.04 0.80 4.73
C LEU A 63 13.16 1.86 5.81
N GLN A 64 14.30 1.92 6.48
CA GLN A 64 14.64 3.05 7.36
C GLN A 64 14.99 4.27 6.51
N SER A 65 14.01 5.16 6.29
CA SER A 65 14.22 6.40 5.53
C SER A 65 14.61 7.54 6.46
N GLY A 66 15.90 7.87 6.47
CA GLY A 66 16.35 9.17 6.96
C GLY A 66 16.32 10.22 5.83
N CYS A 67 15.52 11.29 6.02
CA CYS A 67 15.47 12.53 5.21
C CYS A 67 14.87 12.53 3.79
N ILE A 68 13.67 13.08 3.72
CA ILE A 68 13.02 14.01 2.75
C ILE A 68 13.46 13.93 1.27
N CYS A 69 12.50 13.60 0.44
CA CYS A 69 12.28 13.85 -1.01
C CYS A 69 13.24 13.32 -2.06
N CYS A 70 14.53 13.35 -1.89
CA CYS A 70 15.50 12.89 -2.92
C CYS A 70 16.01 11.46 -2.69
N THR A 71 15.99 10.98 -1.47
CA THR A 71 16.54 9.67 -1.06
C THR A 71 15.58 8.53 -1.36
N ILE A 72 14.25 8.77 -1.28
CA ILE A 72 13.22 7.73 -1.42
C ILE A 72 13.30 6.99 -2.76
N GLN A 73 13.53 7.71 -3.87
CA GLN A 73 13.56 7.08 -5.20
C GLN A 73 14.80 6.18 -5.39
N GLY A 74 15.96 6.63 -4.91
CA GLY A 74 17.20 5.87 -5.01
C GLY A 74 17.20 4.63 -4.12
N ASP A 75 16.70 4.76 -2.91
CA ASP A 75 16.65 3.70 -1.92
C ASP A 75 15.61 2.64 -2.29
N LEU A 76 14.42 3.05 -2.76
CA LEU A 76 13.39 2.11 -3.23
C LEU A 76 13.88 1.30 -4.44
N LYS A 77 14.48 1.98 -5.44
CA LYS A 77 15.04 1.28 -6.61
C LYS A 77 16.07 0.25 -6.19
N LYS A 78 17.03 0.63 -5.34
CA LYS A 78 18.08 -0.24 -4.84
C LYS A 78 17.52 -1.42 -4.06
N THR A 79 16.53 -1.17 -3.18
CA THR A 79 15.88 -2.22 -2.39
C THR A 79 15.15 -3.22 -3.28
N LEU A 80 14.42 -2.77 -4.29
CA LEU A 80 13.71 -3.65 -5.20
C LEU A 80 14.68 -4.52 -6.01
N ILE A 81 15.81 -3.97 -6.48
CA ILE A 81 16.85 -4.74 -7.17
C ILE A 81 17.48 -5.76 -6.23
N ASP A 82 17.87 -5.35 -5.02
CA ASP A 82 18.48 -6.24 -4.01
C ASP A 82 17.53 -7.38 -3.61
N LEU A 83 16.24 -7.07 -3.45
CA LEU A 83 15.20 -8.05 -3.14
C LEU A 83 15.09 -9.12 -4.24
N PHE A 84 15.11 -8.70 -5.51
CA PHE A 84 15.08 -9.61 -6.64
C PHE A 84 16.36 -10.47 -6.70
N ASP A 85 17.54 -9.88 -6.52
CA ASP A 85 18.81 -10.59 -6.53
C ASP A 85 18.91 -11.61 -5.38
N LYS A 86 18.43 -11.27 -4.20
CA LYS A 86 18.34 -12.19 -3.06
C LYS A 86 17.41 -13.36 -3.35
N MET A 87 16.27 -13.11 -3.98
CA MET A 87 15.35 -14.18 -4.41
C MET A 87 15.99 -15.07 -5.46
N MET A 88 16.61 -14.50 -6.49
CA MET A 88 17.26 -15.26 -7.56
C MET A 88 18.45 -16.10 -7.09
N THR A 89 19.15 -15.64 -6.05
CA THR A 89 20.28 -16.36 -5.44
C THR A 89 19.86 -17.33 -4.33
N GLY A 90 18.56 -17.45 -4.06
CA GLY A 90 18.03 -18.34 -3.02
C GLY A 90 18.34 -17.90 -1.59
N ARG A 91 18.72 -16.63 -1.38
CA ARG A 91 18.98 -16.07 -0.04
C ARG A 91 17.70 -15.74 0.73
N ILE A 92 16.60 -15.58 0.03
CA ILE A 92 15.26 -15.40 0.57
C ILE A 92 14.29 -16.31 -0.17
N SER A 93 13.15 -16.59 0.45
CA SER A 93 12.08 -17.36 -0.17
C SER A 93 11.52 -16.68 -1.41
N SER A 94 11.07 -17.47 -2.39
CA SER A 94 10.49 -16.92 -3.62
C SER A 94 9.15 -16.23 -3.34
N PHE A 95 8.96 -15.05 -3.92
CA PHE A 95 7.70 -14.32 -3.90
C PHE A 95 7.18 -14.08 -5.33
N ASN A 96 5.89 -13.88 -5.44
CA ASN A 96 5.20 -13.66 -6.72
C ASN A 96 4.47 -12.31 -6.81
N ARG A 97 4.51 -11.50 -5.76
CA ARG A 97 4.00 -10.12 -5.68
C ARG A 97 4.71 -9.33 -4.61
N ILE A 98 4.64 -8.02 -4.72
CA ILE A 98 5.12 -7.08 -3.71
C ILE A 98 3.97 -6.17 -3.27
N LEU A 99 3.87 -5.92 -1.97
CA LEU A 99 3.06 -4.86 -1.38
C LEU A 99 4.00 -3.77 -0.86
N ILE A 100 3.78 -2.52 -1.27
CA ILE A 100 4.50 -1.36 -0.74
C ILE A 100 3.53 -0.53 0.09
N GLU A 101 3.70 -0.53 1.41
CA GLU A 101 2.97 0.37 2.30
C GLU A 101 3.68 1.72 2.38
N THR A 102 2.96 2.81 2.15
CA THR A 102 3.49 4.17 2.31
C THR A 102 3.12 4.75 3.66
N THR A 103 3.87 5.75 4.11
CA THR A 103 3.46 6.54 5.28
C THR A 103 2.13 7.24 5.01
N GLY A 104 1.43 7.59 6.10
CA GLY A 104 0.14 8.27 6.00
C GLY A 104 0.19 9.67 5.37
N LEU A 105 1.34 10.31 5.36
CA LEU A 105 1.57 11.63 4.77
C LEU A 105 2.28 11.55 3.41
N ALA A 106 2.55 10.36 2.90
CA ALA A 106 3.29 10.21 1.66
C ALA A 106 2.43 10.54 0.43
N ASN A 107 3.04 11.25 -0.50
CA ASN A 107 2.57 11.30 -1.87
C ASN A 107 3.05 10.03 -2.60
N PRO A 108 2.16 9.18 -3.14
CA PRO A 108 2.58 7.94 -3.81
C PRO A 108 3.20 8.16 -5.19
N VAL A 109 3.09 9.36 -5.78
CA VAL A 109 3.61 9.67 -7.13
C VAL A 109 5.10 9.33 -7.30
N PRO A 110 6.02 9.66 -6.38
CA PRO A 110 7.43 9.31 -6.53
C PRO A 110 7.69 7.80 -6.62
N ILE A 111 6.91 6.99 -5.88
CA ILE A 111 7.00 5.53 -5.91
C ILE A 111 6.53 5.01 -7.28
N ILE A 112 5.37 5.47 -7.74
CA ILE A 112 4.82 5.16 -9.06
C ILE A 112 5.82 5.51 -10.15
N HIS A 113 6.36 6.73 -10.11
CA HIS A 113 7.35 7.20 -11.08
C HIS A 113 8.60 6.31 -11.08
N THR A 114 9.12 5.93 -9.92
CA THR A 114 10.30 5.06 -9.81
C THR A 114 10.06 3.70 -10.48
N LEU A 115 8.89 3.09 -10.23
CA LEU A 115 8.53 1.80 -10.83
C LEU A 115 8.36 1.90 -12.35
N MET A 116 7.82 3.00 -12.86
CA MET A 116 7.47 3.15 -14.28
C MET A 116 8.58 3.75 -15.16
N SER A 117 9.57 4.43 -14.57
CA SER A 117 10.65 5.10 -15.32
C SER A 117 11.98 4.37 -15.30
N SER A 118 12.22 3.49 -14.34
CA SER A 118 13.49 2.75 -14.23
C SER A 118 13.49 1.55 -15.17
N ILE A 119 14.36 1.55 -16.16
CA ILE A 119 14.52 0.45 -17.14
C ILE A 119 14.81 -0.89 -16.42
N ASP A 120 15.61 -0.87 -15.37
CA ASP A 120 15.92 -2.08 -14.59
C ASP A 120 14.68 -2.64 -13.90
N LEU A 121 13.86 -1.76 -13.30
CA LEU A 121 12.65 -2.18 -12.59
C LEU A 121 11.54 -2.63 -13.54
N ILE A 122 11.33 -1.95 -14.65
CA ILE A 122 10.30 -2.30 -15.64
C ILE A 122 10.51 -3.72 -16.22
N ARG A 123 11.75 -4.20 -16.26
CA ARG A 123 12.04 -5.57 -16.72
C ARG A 123 11.63 -6.64 -15.73
N ILE A 124 11.60 -6.30 -14.44
CA ILE A 124 11.38 -7.22 -13.32
C ILE A 124 9.97 -7.08 -12.76
N TYR A 125 9.50 -5.86 -12.64
CA TYR A 125 8.28 -5.48 -11.92
C TYR A 125 7.27 -4.80 -12.83
N SER A 126 5.98 -4.92 -12.48
CA SER A 126 4.89 -4.15 -13.07
C SER A 126 4.05 -3.51 -11.97
N LEU A 127 3.65 -2.26 -12.14
CA LEU A 127 2.65 -1.66 -11.25
C LEU A 127 1.30 -2.32 -11.53
N ASP A 128 0.74 -2.98 -10.51
CA ASP A 128 -0.55 -3.70 -10.60
C ASP A 128 -1.70 -2.85 -10.05
N GLY A 129 -1.41 -1.83 -9.27
CA GLY A 129 -2.39 -0.85 -8.83
C GLY A 129 -2.02 -0.09 -7.58
N VAL A 130 -2.85 0.93 -7.31
CA VAL A 130 -2.79 1.74 -6.08
C VAL A 130 -4.07 1.53 -5.29
N ILE A 131 -3.94 1.10 -4.05
CA ILE A 131 -5.04 0.94 -3.10
C ILE A 131 -4.93 2.04 -2.05
N THR A 132 -5.95 2.88 -1.96
CA THR A 132 -6.02 3.94 -0.94
C THR A 132 -7.01 3.55 0.15
N ILE A 133 -6.57 3.62 1.40
CA ILE A 133 -7.44 3.36 2.55
C ILE A 133 -7.92 4.69 3.10
N VAL A 134 -9.24 4.83 3.19
CA VAL A 134 -9.91 6.02 3.73
C VAL A 134 -10.68 5.61 4.99
N ASP A 135 -10.42 6.30 6.10
CA ASP A 135 -11.13 6.12 7.36
C ASP A 135 -12.53 6.72 7.26
N ALA A 136 -13.58 5.92 7.43
CA ALA A 136 -14.94 6.40 7.34
C ALA A 136 -15.30 7.42 8.43
N VAL A 137 -14.64 7.38 9.60
CA VAL A 137 -14.88 8.32 10.72
C VAL A 137 -14.30 9.69 10.42
N ASN A 138 -13.02 9.72 9.95
CA ASN A 138 -12.26 10.96 9.81
C ASN A 138 -12.08 11.40 8.35
N GLY A 139 -12.42 10.57 7.38
CA GLY A 139 -12.13 10.77 5.97
C GLY A 139 -12.67 12.07 5.38
N GLY A 140 -13.90 12.44 5.74
CA GLY A 140 -14.49 13.72 5.31
C GLY A 140 -13.65 14.92 5.76
N LYS A 141 -13.32 14.96 7.05
CA LYS A 141 -12.50 16.02 7.65
C LYS A 141 -11.07 16.01 7.10
N THR A 142 -10.53 14.82 6.84
CA THR A 142 -9.19 14.66 6.27
C THR A 142 -9.12 15.20 4.84
N ILE A 143 -10.14 14.97 4.03
CA ILE A 143 -10.24 15.52 2.66
C ILE A 143 -10.28 17.05 2.70
N ASP A 144 -10.95 17.66 3.70
CA ASP A 144 -11.03 19.13 3.81
C ASP A 144 -9.71 19.79 4.22
N LEU A 145 -8.88 19.10 5.00
CA LEU A 145 -7.73 19.71 5.66
C LEU A 145 -6.38 19.27 5.09
N GLN A 146 -6.33 18.19 4.30
CA GLN A 146 -5.08 17.53 3.93
C GLN A 146 -5.02 17.24 2.43
N GLU A 147 -4.19 17.98 1.72
CA GLU A 147 -3.98 17.79 0.28
C GLU A 147 -3.45 16.39 -0.06
N GLU A 148 -2.66 15.80 0.83
CA GLU A 148 -2.11 14.45 0.66
C GLU A 148 -3.22 13.42 0.53
N SER A 149 -4.29 13.55 1.32
CA SER A 149 -5.45 12.68 1.25
C SER A 149 -6.15 12.77 -0.11
N ILE A 150 -6.30 13.98 -0.65
CA ILE A 150 -6.88 14.20 -1.98
C ILE A 150 -6.01 13.55 -3.06
N LYS A 151 -4.68 13.74 -3.01
CA LYS A 151 -3.74 13.11 -3.94
C LYS A 151 -3.77 11.59 -3.88
N GLN A 152 -3.84 11.02 -2.67
CA GLN A 152 -3.93 9.58 -2.47
C GLN A 152 -5.23 9.01 -3.04
N ILE A 153 -6.37 9.69 -2.85
CA ILE A 153 -7.67 9.30 -3.40
C ILE A 153 -7.67 9.41 -4.93
N ALA A 154 -7.12 10.49 -5.47
CA ALA A 154 -7.10 10.74 -6.92
C ALA A 154 -6.29 9.68 -7.70
N LEU A 155 -5.25 9.10 -7.09
CA LEU A 155 -4.39 8.10 -7.72
C LEU A 155 -4.89 6.66 -7.54
N ALA A 156 -5.91 6.45 -6.72
CA ALA A 156 -6.39 5.13 -6.37
C ALA A 156 -7.13 4.44 -7.52
N GLU A 157 -6.82 3.18 -7.81
CA GLU A 157 -7.67 2.30 -8.58
C GLU A 157 -8.76 1.68 -7.71
N LYS A 158 -8.41 1.39 -6.46
CA LYS A 158 -9.35 0.89 -5.45
C LYS A 158 -9.26 1.71 -4.18
N ILE A 159 -10.41 2.02 -3.61
CA ILE A 159 -10.51 2.73 -2.34
C ILE A 159 -11.19 1.81 -1.33
N ILE A 160 -10.51 1.59 -0.23
CA ILE A 160 -11.02 0.80 0.89
C ILE A 160 -11.51 1.75 1.98
N LEU A 161 -12.82 1.75 2.23
CA LEU A 161 -13.39 2.45 3.38
C LEU A 161 -13.26 1.57 4.61
N SER A 162 -12.41 1.97 5.53
CA SER A 162 -12.24 1.31 6.83
C SER A 162 -13.18 1.90 7.88
N LYS A 163 -13.39 1.19 8.98
CA LYS A 163 -14.16 1.62 10.14
C LYS A 163 -15.63 1.96 9.83
N THR A 164 -16.20 1.34 8.81
CA THR A 164 -17.60 1.56 8.41
C THR A 164 -18.61 0.96 9.37
N ASP A 165 -18.16 0.19 10.34
CA ASP A 165 -18.94 -0.43 11.40
C ASP A 165 -19.28 0.53 12.56
N ILE A 166 -18.55 1.63 12.68
CA ILE A 166 -18.70 2.63 13.75
C ILE A 166 -19.17 4.00 13.26
N VAL A 167 -19.59 4.09 12.00
CA VAL A 167 -20.08 5.32 11.36
C VAL A 167 -21.50 5.12 10.85
N ASP A 168 -22.33 6.16 10.91
CA ASP A 168 -23.67 6.15 10.35
C ASP A 168 -23.65 5.91 8.83
N LYS A 169 -24.71 5.23 8.35
CA LYS A 169 -24.83 4.92 6.91
C LYS A 169 -24.93 6.17 6.02
N ASP A 170 -25.53 7.23 6.52
CA ASP A 170 -25.71 8.45 5.74
C ASP A 170 -24.41 9.27 5.71
N GLU A 171 -23.64 9.28 6.79
CA GLU A 171 -22.27 9.84 6.80
C GLU A 171 -21.36 9.05 5.84
N THR A 172 -21.44 7.72 5.86
CA THR A 172 -20.70 6.87 4.92
C THR A 172 -21.07 7.17 3.47
N LYS A 173 -22.34 7.35 3.14
CA LYS A 173 -22.79 7.73 1.79
C LYS A 173 -22.28 9.10 1.37
N SER A 174 -22.34 10.09 2.27
CA SER A 174 -21.81 11.42 2.04
C SER A 174 -20.31 11.38 1.72
N LEU A 175 -19.54 10.60 2.47
CA LEU A 175 -18.12 10.42 2.22
C LEU A 175 -17.87 9.74 0.86
N ILE A 176 -18.63 8.69 0.51
CA ILE A 176 -18.54 8.04 -0.81
C ILE A 176 -18.81 9.05 -1.93
N TYR A 177 -19.82 9.90 -1.77
CA TYR A 177 -20.10 10.93 -2.76
C TYR A 177 -18.92 11.87 -2.97
N ARG A 178 -18.31 12.38 -1.89
CA ARG A 178 -17.14 13.25 -1.94
C ARG A 178 -15.93 12.57 -2.57
N ILE A 179 -15.69 11.29 -2.24
CA ILE A 179 -14.63 10.49 -2.87
C ILE A 179 -14.86 10.38 -4.37
N LYS A 180 -16.10 10.18 -4.80
CA LYS A 180 -16.47 10.08 -6.22
C LYS A 180 -16.32 11.40 -6.98
N GLU A 181 -16.44 12.54 -6.32
CA GLU A 181 -16.10 13.85 -6.92
C GLU A 181 -14.60 13.98 -7.21
N ILE A 182 -13.73 13.40 -6.36
CA ILE A 182 -12.28 13.41 -6.54
C ILE A 182 -11.85 12.35 -7.56
N ASN A 183 -12.41 11.13 -7.43
CA ASN A 183 -12.05 9.98 -8.27
C ASN A 183 -13.31 9.18 -8.65
N PRO A 184 -13.96 9.52 -9.77
CA PRO A 184 -15.21 8.87 -10.20
C PRO A 184 -15.03 7.41 -10.63
N VAL A 185 -13.82 7.01 -11.04
CA VAL A 185 -13.55 5.69 -11.63
C VAL A 185 -13.12 4.65 -10.59
N ALA A 186 -12.56 5.07 -9.45
CA ALA A 186 -12.09 4.14 -8.44
C ALA A 186 -13.20 3.22 -7.92
N GLN A 187 -12.89 1.93 -7.79
CA GLN A 187 -13.76 0.98 -7.12
C GLN A 187 -13.73 1.22 -5.60
N ILE A 188 -14.89 1.40 -4.97
CA ILE A 188 -14.98 1.60 -3.51
C ILE A 188 -15.46 0.32 -2.84
N ILE A 189 -14.72 -0.15 -1.83
CA ILE A 189 -15.00 -1.36 -1.04
C ILE A 189 -15.05 -0.97 0.43
N SER A 190 -16.12 -1.33 1.13
CA SER A 190 -16.25 -1.10 2.58
C SER A 190 -15.76 -2.32 3.35
N ILE A 191 -14.97 -2.08 4.40
CA ILE A 191 -14.49 -3.13 5.32
C ILE A 191 -14.75 -2.74 6.77
N SER A 192 -14.90 -3.75 7.62
CA SER A 192 -15.04 -3.61 9.07
C SER A 192 -13.99 -4.46 9.75
N PHE A 193 -13.34 -3.94 10.80
CA PHE A 193 -12.30 -4.65 11.57
C PHE A 193 -11.19 -5.28 10.72
N GLY A 194 -10.79 -4.63 9.62
CA GLY A 194 -9.78 -5.15 8.71
C GLY A 194 -10.24 -6.34 7.85
N ASN A 195 -11.49 -6.79 7.96
CA ASN A 195 -12.03 -7.88 7.16
C ASN A 195 -12.76 -7.35 5.92
N ILE A 196 -12.34 -7.81 4.76
CA ILE A 196 -13.05 -7.57 3.50
C ILE A 196 -14.27 -8.49 3.50
N LYS A 197 -15.48 -7.92 3.58
CA LYS A 197 -16.69 -8.66 3.28
C LYS A 197 -16.73 -8.85 1.75
N ASN A 198 -16.45 -10.06 1.28
CA ASN A 198 -16.78 -10.42 -0.10
C ASN A 198 -18.29 -10.27 -0.25
N LYS A 199 -18.73 -9.27 -1.00
CA LYS A 199 -20.07 -9.32 -1.58
C LYS A 199 -19.95 -10.29 -2.77
N GLU A 200 -20.69 -11.40 -2.65
CA GLU A 200 -21.06 -12.26 -3.77
C GLU A 200 -21.69 -11.46 -4.91
#